data_daa54f7fd1465b596d3ad737a39843e4
#
_entry.id   daa54f7fd1465b596d3ad737a39843e4
#
_cell.length_a   1.000
_cell.length_b   1.000
_cell.length_c   1.000
_cell.angle_alpha   90.00
_cell.angle_beta   90.00
_cell.angle_gamma   90.00
#
_symmetry.space_group_name_H-M   'P 1'
#
loop_
_entity.id
_entity.type
_entity.pdbx_description
1 polymer ?
#
loop_
_entity_poly.entity_id
_entity_poly.type
_entity_poly.pdbx_seq_one_letter_code
_entity_poly.pdbx_strand_id
1 'polypeptide(L)'
;PDGRGADSAIDASGQPAAWENAINIVRKAGFVNLFGGCKAGTTITVDTHRIHYDGVTLTGFYHTTPRHVQMAADMIINGEIPVDTFVTGEYPWEQLIEAVEAHGRQEGIKNAINWD
;
A
#
# COMPACT_ATOMS: atom_id res chain seq x y z
N PRO A 1 -15.76 -2.33 -20.53
CA PRO A 1 -15.54 -3.49 -19.67
C PRO A 1 -16.81 -4.31 -19.61
N ASP A 2 -16.68 -5.57 -19.96
CA ASP A 2 -17.74 -6.56 -20.16
C ASP A 2 -18.21 -7.24 -18.86
N GLY A 3 -18.00 -6.63 -17.71
CA GLY A 3 -18.36 -7.18 -16.39
C GLY A 3 -17.47 -8.33 -15.91
N ARG A 4 -16.38 -8.62 -16.63
CA ARG A 4 -15.46 -9.72 -16.36
C ARG A 4 -14.73 -9.60 -15.01
N GLY A 5 -14.52 -8.37 -14.52
CA GLY A 5 -13.69 -8.07 -13.38
C GLY A 5 -12.22 -7.74 -13.75
N ALA A 6 -11.44 -7.29 -12.77
CA ALA A 6 -10.03 -6.94 -12.95
C ALA A 6 -9.14 -8.18 -13.04
N ASP A 7 -8.06 -8.12 -13.83
CA ASP A 7 -7.07 -9.20 -13.87
C ASP A 7 -6.29 -9.30 -12.56
N SER A 8 -5.98 -8.13 -11.96
CA SER A 8 -5.29 -8.03 -10.68
C SER A 8 -5.83 -6.85 -9.88
N ALA A 9 -5.79 -6.98 -8.56
CA ALA A 9 -6.10 -5.91 -7.61
C ALA A 9 -4.98 -5.80 -6.57
N ILE A 10 -4.67 -4.57 -6.17
CA ILE A 10 -3.74 -4.28 -5.08
C ILE A 10 -4.48 -3.43 -4.06
N ASP A 11 -4.57 -3.89 -2.82
CA ASP A 11 -5.00 -3.03 -1.73
C ASP A 11 -3.79 -2.41 -1.05
N ALA A 12 -3.76 -1.10 -0.94
CA ALA A 12 -2.75 -0.34 -0.23
C ALA A 12 -3.31 0.43 0.98
N SER A 13 -4.60 0.21 1.31
CA SER A 13 -5.28 0.93 2.39
C SER A 13 -5.15 0.26 3.76
N GLY A 14 -5.01 -1.07 3.79
CA GLY A 14 -4.99 -1.84 5.02
C GLY A 14 -6.33 -1.84 5.77
N GLN A 15 -7.44 -1.66 5.05
CA GLN A 15 -8.78 -1.74 5.62
C GLN A 15 -9.42 -3.11 5.32
N PRO A 16 -10.00 -3.82 6.32
CA PRO A 16 -10.61 -5.13 6.09
C PRO A 16 -11.64 -5.13 4.96
N ALA A 17 -12.52 -4.12 4.92
CA ALA A 17 -13.53 -4.00 3.85
C ALA A 17 -12.90 -3.79 2.45
N ALA A 18 -11.77 -3.11 2.36
CA ALA A 18 -11.05 -2.93 1.10
C ALA A 18 -10.39 -4.23 0.64
N TRP A 19 -9.88 -5.04 1.56
CA TRP A 19 -9.39 -6.39 1.27
C TRP A 19 -10.49 -7.27 0.69
N GLU A 20 -11.67 -7.32 1.34
CA GLU A 20 -12.84 -8.07 0.84
C GLU A 20 -13.28 -7.58 -0.54
N ASN A 21 -13.31 -6.27 -0.76
CA ASN A 21 -13.62 -5.68 -2.05
C ASN A 21 -12.59 -6.07 -3.12
N ALA A 22 -11.30 -6.02 -2.82
CA ALA A 22 -10.25 -6.42 -3.75
C ALA A 22 -10.41 -7.87 -4.21
N ILE A 23 -10.80 -8.77 -3.30
CA ILE A 23 -11.07 -10.19 -3.61
C ILE A 23 -12.29 -10.32 -4.53
N ASN A 24 -13.30 -9.50 -4.33
CA ASN A 24 -14.57 -9.61 -5.05
C ASN A 24 -14.53 -8.99 -6.46
N ILE A 25 -13.70 -7.98 -6.70
CA ILE A 25 -13.63 -7.28 -8.00
C ILE A 25 -12.77 -7.99 -9.04
N VAL A 26 -11.89 -8.91 -8.66
CA VAL A 26 -11.08 -9.64 -9.62
C VAL A 26 -11.89 -10.70 -10.33
N ARG A 27 -11.52 -10.98 -11.59
CA ARG A 27 -12.12 -12.07 -12.35
C ARG A 27 -11.74 -13.46 -11.81
N LYS A 28 -12.33 -14.49 -12.38
CA LYS A 28 -11.86 -15.87 -12.20
C LYS A 28 -10.40 -16.00 -12.61
N ALA A 29 -9.63 -16.76 -11.85
CA ALA A 29 -8.17 -16.86 -11.94
C ALA A 29 -7.45 -15.51 -11.83
N GLY A 30 -8.06 -14.53 -11.15
CA GLY A 30 -7.47 -13.23 -10.87
C GLY A 30 -6.47 -13.26 -9.71
N PHE A 31 -5.69 -12.20 -9.57
CA PHE A 31 -4.66 -12.08 -8.56
C PHE A 31 -4.93 -10.88 -7.65
N VAL A 32 -4.81 -11.09 -6.34
CA VAL A 32 -4.97 -10.03 -5.33
C VAL A 32 -3.72 -9.92 -4.49
N ASN A 33 -3.13 -8.73 -4.46
CA ASN A 33 -2.04 -8.37 -3.56
C ASN A 33 -2.57 -7.52 -2.40
N LEU A 34 -2.56 -8.08 -1.20
CA LEU A 34 -2.94 -7.41 0.03
C LEU A 34 -1.69 -6.69 0.60
N PHE A 35 -1.35 -5.57 -0.02
CA PHE A 35 -0.14 -4.80 0.26
C PHE A 35 -0.30 -3.93 1.52
N GLY A 36 -1.45 -3.28 1.71
CA GLY A 36 -1.75 -2.50 2.92
C GLY A 36 -2.06 -3.43 4.10
N GLY A 37 -1.27 -3.33 5.17
CA GLY A 37 -1.45 -4.14 6.38
C GLY A 37 -2.64 -3.68 7.23
N CYS A 38 -3.56 -4.57 7.55
CA CYS A 38 -4.64 -4.28 8.49
C CYS A 38 -4.12 -4.24 9.94
N LYS A 39 -4.89 -3.56 10.81
CA LYS A 39 -4.60 -3.55 12.25
C LYS A 39 -4.60 -4.97 12.83
N ALA A 40 -3.66 -5.27 13.71
CA ALA A 40 -3.58 -6.57 14.35
C ALA A 40 -4.91 -6.95 15.05
N GLY A 41 -5.30 -8.21 14.92
CA GLY A 41 -6.55 -8.74 15.49
C GLY A 41 -7.79 -8.52 14.61
N THR A 42 -7.67 -7.87 13.45
CA THR A 42 -8.78 -7.80 12.48
C THR A 42 -8.88 -9.09 11.67
N THR A 43 -10.08 -9.38 11.18
CA THR A 43 -10.37 -10.53 10.32
C THR A 43 -11.18 -10.08 9.11
N ILE A 44 -11.14 -10.86 8.06
CA ILE A 44 -12.00 -10.73 6.87
C ILE A 44 -12.77 -12.02 6.64
N THR A 45 -13.88 -11.92 5.91
CA THR A 45 -14.63 -13.08 5.45
C THR A 45 -14.43 -13.24 3.96
N VAL A 46 -14.02 -14.43 3.55
CA VAL A 46 -13.81 -14.76 2.13
C VAL A 46 -14.71 -15.91 1.73
N ASP A 47 -15.45 -15.73 0.65
CA ASP A 47 -16.22 -16.83 0.05
C ASP A 47 -15.25 -17.90 -0.48
N THR A 48 -15.37 -19.11 0.06
CA THR A 48 -14.53 -20.24 -0.35
C THR A 48 -14.68 -20.60 -1.83
N HIS A 49 -15.83 -20.29 -2.43
CA HIS A 49 -16.05 -20.47 -3.87
C HIS A 49 -15.08 -19.61 -4.69
N ARG A 50 -14.83 -18.35 -4.25
CA ARG A 50 -13.88 -17.47 -4.91
C ARG A 50 -12.47 -18.06 -4.94
N ILE A 51 -12.07 -18.69 -3.85
CA ILE A 51 -10.73 -19.27 -3.73
C ILE A 51 -10.64 -20.59 -4.51
N HIS A 52 -11.57 -21.52 -4.28
CA HIS A 52 -11.44 -22.87 -4.79
C HIS A 52 -11.92 -23.00 -6.24
N TYR A 53 -13.16 -22.55 -6.55
CA TYR A 53 -13.76 -22.76 -7.86
C TYR A 53 -13.46 -21.65 -8.86
N ASP A 54 -13.32 -20.42 -8.40
CA ASP A 54 -12.91 -19.30 -9.26
C ASP A 54 -11.40 -19.19 -9.38
N GLY A 55 -10.62 -19.89 -8.54
CA GLY A 55 -9.16 -19.93 -8.61
C GLY A 55 -8.49 -18.59 -8.34
N VAL A 56 -9.09 -17.71 -7.52
CA VAL A 56 -8.50 -16.43 -7.16
C VAL A 56 -7.27 -16.66 -6.28
N THR A 57 -6.16 -16.04 -6.65
CA THR A 57 -4.92 -16.09 -5.87
C THR A 57 -4.84 -14.88 -4.94
N LEU A 58 -4.70 -15.16 -3.64
CA LEU A 58 -4.44 -14.13 -2.62
C LEU A 58 -3.00 -14.20 -2.18
N THR A 59 -2.35 -13.04 -2.08
CA THR A 59 -1.00 -12.94 -1.52
C THR A 59 -0.87 -11.67 -0.70
N GLY A 60 0.02 -11.69 0.28
CA GLY A 60 0.42 -10.53 1.04
C GLY A 60 1.93 -10.43 1.09
N PHE A 61 2.44 -9.22 1.26
CA PHE A 61 3.86 -8.96 1.45
C PHE A 61 4.04 -8.08 2.68
N TYR A 62 5.07 -8.39 3.43
CA TYR A 62 5.46 -7.59 4.58
C TYR A 62 6.96 -7.33 4.54
N HIS A 63 7.33 -6.10 4.88
CA HIS A 63 8.68 -5.58 4.75
C HIS A 63 9.21 -5.43 3.32
N THR A 64 10.45 -5.00 3.25
CA THR A 64 11.23 -4.86 2.04
C THR A 64 12.53 -5.63 2.18
N THR A 65 13.31 -5.69 1.13
CA THR A 65 14.64 -6.30 1.14
C THR A 65 15.69 -5.23 0.86
N PRO A 66 16.96 -5.43 1.26
CA PRO A 66 18.05 -4.50 0.91
C PRO A 66 18.11 -4.20 -0.59
N ARG A 67 17.83 -5.19 -1.43
CA ARG A 67 17.77 -5.01 -2.88
C ARG A 67 16.69 -4.01 -3.30
N HIS A 68 15.48 -4.09 -2.74
CA HIS A 68 14.40 -3.17 -3.08
C HIS A 68 14.68 -1.75 -2.58
N VAL A 69 15.33 -1.63 -1.41
CA VAL A 69 15.78 -0.32 -0.89
C VAL A 69 16.81 0.30 -1.83
N GLN A 70 17.80 -0.49 -2.28
CA GLN A 70 18.81 -0.01 -3.24
C GLN A 70 18.16 0.42 -4.56
N MET A 71 17.26 -0.39 -5.12
CA MET A 71 16.54 -0.04 -6.35
C MET A 71 15.77 1.27 -6.21
N ALA A 72 15.07 1.48 -5.09
CA ALA A 72 14.34 2.71 -4.84
C ALA A 72 15.29 3.92 -4.73
N ALA A 73 16.43 3.76 -4.05
CA ALA A 73 17.45 4.80 -3.95
C ALA A 73 18.04 5.15 -5.33
N ASP A 74 18.35 4.15 -6.14
CA ASP A 74 18.86 4.35 -7.50
C ASP A 74 17.84 5.11 -8.38
N MET A 75 16.57 4.76 -8.30
CA MET A 75 15.49 5.46 -9.02
C MET A 75 15.37 6.93 -8.58
N ILE A 76 15.52 7.21 -7.29
CA ILE A 76 15.52 8.59 -6.78
C ILE A 76 16.74 9.35 -7.30
N ILE A 77 17.93 8.78 -7.20
CA ILE A 77 19.20 9.40 -7.64
C ILE A 77 19.18 9.70 -9.15
N ASN A 78 18.61 8.78 -9.92
CA ASN A 78 18.49 8.92 -11.39
C ASN A 78 17.36 9.87 -11.82
N GLY A 79 16.60 10.44 -10.88
CA GLY A 79 15.48 11.34 -11.20
C GLY A 79 14.26 10.65 -11.80
N GLU A 80 14.15 9.33 -11.68
CA GLU A 80 13.00 8.56 -12.17
C GLU A 80 11.76 8.72 -11.28
N ILE A 81 11.98 9.11 -10.01
CA ILE A 81 10.92 9.39 -9.03
C ILE A 81 10.92 10.88 -8.73
N PRO A 82 9.79 11.60 -8.94
CA PRO A 82 9.67 13.02 -8.63
C PRO A 82 9.51 13.22 -7.12
N VAL A 83 10.62 13.21 -6.37
CA VAL A 83 10.64 13.27 -4.90
C VAL A 83 9.87 14.47 -4.37
N ASP A 84 10.02 15.63 -5.00
CA ASP A 84 9.35 16.88 -4.62
C ASP A 84 7.81 16.78 -4.63
N THR A 85 7.28 15.84 -5.41
CA THR A 85 5.82 15.57 -5.43
C THR A 85 5.37 14.79 -4.19
N PHE A 86 6.26 14.00 -3.60
CA PHE A 86 5.95 13.15 -2.45
C PHE A 86 6.26 13.82 -1.11
N VAL A 87 7.28 14.69 -1.05
CA VAL A 87 7.58 15.48 0.15
C VAL A 87 6.63 16.67 0.18
N THR A 88 5.58 16.56 0.98
CA THR A 88 4.50 17.54 1.05
C THR A 88 4.50 18.37 2.33
N GLY A 89 5.35 18.04 3.29
CA GLY A 89 5.57 18.80 4.53
C GLY A 89 7.05 18.81 4.88
N GLU A 90 7.50 19.94 5.38
CA GLU A 90 8.87 20.12 5.90
C GLU A 90 8.80 20.67 7.31
N TYR A 91 9.53 20.05 8.23
CA TYR A 91 9.54 20.41 9.63
C TYR A 91 10.99 20.49 10.13
N PRO A 92 11.33 21.50 10.96
CA PRO A 92 12.60 21.49 11.68
C PRO A 92 12.61 20.36 12.72
N TRP A 93 13.79 19.96 13.16
CA TRP A 93 13.95 18.87 14.14
C TRP A 93 13.13 19.09 15.42
N GLU A 94 13.03 20.32 15.89
CA GLU A 94 12.28 20.69 17.10
C GLU A 94 10.77 20.36 16.99
N GLN A 95 10.26 20.25 15.77
CA GLN A 95 8.85 19.94 15.48
C GLN A 95 8.63 18.46 15.08
N LEU A 96 9.57 17.57 15.39
CA LEU A 96 9.47 16.14 15.05
C LEU A 96 8.13 15.53 15.50
N ILE A 97 7.67 15.85 16.72
CA ILE A 97 6.43 15.31 17.26
C ILE A 97 5.22 15.78 16.44
N GLU A 98 5.18 17.07 16.08
CA GLU A 98 4.13 17.64 15.22
C GLU A 98 4.11 16.98 13.84
N ALA A 99 5.27 16.74 13.24
CA ALA A 99 5.38 16.02 11.95
C ALA A 99 4.86 14.60 12.02
N VAL A 100 5.12 13.88 13.12
CA VAL A 100 4.60 12.52 13.34
C VAL A 100 3.09 12.53 13.55
N GLU A 101 2.56 13.48 14.31
CA GLU A 101 1.12 13.64 14.51
C GLU A 101 0.40 14.01 13.21
N ALA A 102 0.95 14.94 12.43
CA ALA A 102 0.43 15.30 11.10
C ALA A 102 0.38 14.08 10.17
N HIS A 103 1.43 13.25 10.18
CA HIS A 103 1.43 12.00 9.43
C HIS A 103 0.34 11.03 9.92
N GLY A 104 0.15 10.92 11.23
CA GLY A 104 -0.93 10.10 11.83
C GLY A 104 -2.34 10.58 11.44
N ARG A 105 -2.52 11.90 11.23
CA ARG A 105 -3.76 12.49 10.72
C ARG A 105 -3.91 12.42 9.20
N GLN A 106 -2.93 11.80 8.51
CA GLN A 106 -2.86 11.73 7.04
C GLN A 106 -2.78 13.11 6.35
N GLU A 107 -2.15 14.07 6.99
CA GLU A 107 -1.85 15.39 6.44
C GLU A 107 -0.61 15.29 5.56
N GLY A 108 -0.81 15.32 4.25
CA GLY A 108 0.25 15.15 3.26
C GLY A 108 0.64 13.69 2.98
N ILE A 109 1.65 13.50 2.13
CA ILE A 109 2.14 12.18 1.68
C ILE A 109 3.37 11.77 2.49
N LYS A 110 4.39 12.63 2.53
CA LYS A 110 5.65 12.47 3.28
C LYS A 110 6.04 13.76 3.96
N ASN A 111 6.48 13.65 5.20
CA ASN A 111 7.03 14.77 5.95
C ASN A 111 8.55 14.61 6.04
N ALA A 112 9.28 15.60 5.57
CA ALA A 112 10.73 15.70 5.74
C ALA A 112 11.06 16.38 7.06
N ILE A 113 12.12 15.93 7.73
CA ILE A 113 12.66 16.54 8.93
C ILE A 113 14.01 17.14 8.57
N ASN A 114 14.16 18.44 8.76
CA ASN A 114 15.40 19.16 8.55
C ASN A 114 16.21 19.20 9.84
N TRP A 115 17.49 18.84 9.74
CA TRP A 115 18.41 18.70 10.87
C TRP A 115 19.35 19.89 11.06
N ASP A 116 19.25 20.89 10.19
CA ASP A 116 20.13 22.07 10.15
C ASP A 116 19.62 23.19 11.05
#